data_f605575cf6788d7aabb8097e5c96e7fc
#
_entry.id   f605575cf6788d7aabb8097e5c96e7fc
#
_cell.length_a   1.000
_cell.length_b   1.000
_cell.length_c   1.000
_cell.angle_alpha   90.00
_cell.angle_beta   90.00
_cell.angle_gamma   90.00
#
_symmetry.space_group_name_H-M   'P 1'
#
loop_
_entity.id
_entity.type
_entity.pdbx_description
1 polymer ?
#
loop_
_entity_poly.entity_id
_entity_poly.type
_entity_poly.pdbx_seq_one_letter_code
_entity_poly.pdbx_strand_id
1 'polypeptide(L)'
;MKILVLNCGSSSIKYKLYNMDDKSVLAQGGVERIGLDEAFLKLTLPNGEKKVIMHDMPDHKEGVNFVFKTLLDKEIGAIKDLSEIDAVGHRVVQGGDKFNDSCIVTPEVEKGIEDLCDLAPVHNAGHLRGIRAVDALMPTTPQVVVFDNAFHSTMPEHAFLYAVPYKFYEDYHVRRYGFHGTSHRYVSQRVCEYLGRDIKTQRIITCHIGNGASMAAVKFGKCVDTSMGLTPLEGLMMGSRSGDIDPSAVTYLMEKTGMKPQEMAEYLNKQSGVLGITGISSDMREIESAAAEGNKRAQLALDMYNYRIKKYIGAYAAAMGGVDIIVWTAGVGENQTGTRLDACSGLEFLGIKMDAEANKVRSKEAIISTPDSKVTVCVIPTDEELVIASDTQRLVSKQG
;
A
#
# COMPACT_ATOMS: atom_id res chain seq x y z
N MET A 1 12.36 16.72 16.09
CA MET A 1 11.01 16.98 15.50
C MET A 1 10.14 15.76 15.72
N LYS A 2 8.94 15.96 16.34
CA LYS A 2 7.96 14.88 16.54
C LYS A 2 6.86 14.98 15.48
N ILE A 3 6.66 13.92 14.73
CA ILE A 3 5.67 13.87 13.63
C ILE A 3 4.66 12.77 13.89
N LEU A 4 3.40 13.13 13.91
CA LEU A 4 2.28 12.19 13.95
C LEU A 4 1.88 11.82 12.52
N VAL A 5 1.87 10.52 12.23
CA VAL A 5 1.36 9.99 10.96
C VAL A 5 -0.02 9.40 11.19
N LEU A 6 -0.97 9.79 10.35
CA LEU A 6 -2.35 9.30 10.37
C LEU A 6 -2.73 8.66 9.03
N ASN A 7 -3.36 7.51 9.09
CA ASN A 7 -3.98 6.83 7.95
C ASN A 7 -5.45 6.56 8.31
N CYS A 8 -6.33 7.43 7.83
CA CYS A 8 -7.76 7.42 8.13
C CYS A 8 -8.53 6.67 7.03
N GLY A 9 -9.00 5.47 7.34
CA GLY A 9 -9.93 4.71 6.50
C GLY A 9 -11.38 5.15 6.68
N SER A 10 -12.32 4.40 6.09
CA SER A 10 -13.76 4.70 6.21
C SER A 10 -14.29 4.56 7.64
N SER A 11 -13.78 3.61 8.41
CA SER A 11 -14.19 3.30 9.79
C SER A 11 -13.02 2.99 10.72
N SER A 12 -11.80 3.42 10.37
CA SER A 12 -10.60 3.17 11.15
C SER A 12 -9.57 4.30 11.02
N ILE A 13 -8.69 4.43 12.01
CA ILE A 13 -7.54 5.33 11.98
C ILE A 13 -6.34 4.54 12.48
N LYS A 14 -5.29 4.44 11.67
CA LYS A 14 -3.98 3.97 12.15
C LYS A 14 -3.09 5.17 12.41
N TYR A 15 -2.29 5.11 13.47
CA TYR A 15 -1.38 6.19 13.82
C TYR A 15 -0.01 5.70 14.27
N LYS A 16 1.01 6.49 13.97
CA LYS A 16 2.35 6.39 14.55
C LYS A 16 2.88 7.78 14.86
N LEU A 17 3.46 7.95 16.04
CA LEU A 17 4.19 9.15 16.43
C LEU A 17 5.68 8.85 16.37
N TYR A 18 6.41 9.60 15.55
CA TYR A 18 7.85 9.45 15.37
C TYR A 18 8.62 10.57 16.07
N ASN A 19 9.78 10.24 16.64
CA ASN A 19 10.86 11.19 16.82
C ASN A 19 11.76 11.17 15.57
N MET A 20 11.76 12.23 14.79
CA MET A 20 12.50 12.26 13.53
C MET A 20 14.00 12.53 13.69
N ASP A 21 14.49 12.80 14.90
CA ASP A 21 15.92 12.99 15.14
C ASP A 21 16.68 11.64 15.06
N ASP A 22 16.03 10.56 15.49
CA ASP A 22 16.54 9.19 15.46
C ASP A 22 15.61 8.21 14.70
N LYS A 23 14.48 8.70 14.18
CA LYS A 23 13.41 7.92 13.52
C LYS A 23 12.79 6.85 14.40
N SER A 24 12.87 7.00 15.72
CA SER A 24 12.22 6.08 16.66
C SER A 24 10.71 6.29 16.72
N VAL A 25 9.97 5.20 16.94
CA VAL A 25 8.52 5.22 17.16
C VAL A 25 8.24 5.45 18.64
N LEU A 26 7.64 6.58 18.97
CA LEU A 26 7.27 6.94 20.36
C LEU A 26 5.92 6.32 20.76
N ALA A 27 4.98 6.21 19.83
CA ALA A 27 3.68 5.58 20.03
C ALA A 27 3.14 5.04 18.72
N GLN A 28 2.37 3.95 18.78
CA GLN A 28 1.65 3.43 17.62
C GLN A 28 0.37 2.72 18.05
N GLY A 29 -0.63 2.80 17.18
CA GLY A 29 -1.91 2.15 17.43
C GLY A 29 -2.91 2.32 16.31
N GLY A 30 -4.14 1.96 16.59
CA GLY A 30 -5.23 2.12 15.66
C GLY A 30 -6.59 2.15 16.35
N VAL A 31 -7.45 2.99 15.82
CA VAL A 31 -8.87 3.05 16.14
C VAL A 31 -9.62 2.21 15.14
N GLU A 32 -10.57 1.42 15.60
CA GLU A 32 -11.39 0.55 14.76
C GLU A 32 -12.88 0.76 15.07
N ARG A 33 -13.73 0.50 14.07
CA ARG A 33 -15.19 0.54 14.15
C ARG A 33 -15.76 1.94 14.41
N ILE A 34 -15.13 2.99 13.88
CA ILE A 34 -15.65 4.38 13.95
C ILE A 34 -17.04 4.44 13.31
N GLY A 35 -18.01 5.03 14.01
CA GLY A 35 -19.40 5.12 13.57
C GLY A 35 -20.21 3.83 13.73
N LEU A 36 -19.65 2.83 14.40
CA LEU A 36 -20.27 1.53 14.68
C LEU A 36 -20.25 1.25 16.18
N ASP A 37 -21.09 0.31 16.63
CA ASP A 37 -21.08 -0.15 18.01
C ASP A 37 -19.73 -0.82 18.36
N GLU A 38 -19.36 -0.76 19.66
CA GLU A 38 -18.14 -1.35 20.17
C GLU A 38 -16.86 -0.85 19.49
N ALA A 39 -16.78 0.45 19.23
CA ALA A 39 -15.57 1.06 18.76
C ALA A 39 -14.45 0.99 19.80
N PHE A 40 -13.21 0.83 19.37
CA PHE A 40 -12.08 0.65 20.28
C PHE A 40 -10.77 1.18 19.68
N LEU A 41 -9.81 1.45 20.57
CA LEU A 41 -8.44 1.76 20.21
C LEU A 41 -7.53 0.60 20.64
N LYS A 42 -6.69 0.13 19.73
CA LYS A 42 -5.56 -0.76 20.00
C LYS A 42 -4.28 0.04 20.01
N LEU A 43 -3.43 -0.17 20.99
CA LEU A 43 -2.09 0.40 21.01
C LEU A 43 -1.05 -0.65 21.40
N THR A 44 0.18 -0.42 20.96
CA THR A 44 1.34 -1.21 21.39
C THR A 44 2.24 -0.29 22.21
N LEU A 45 2.47 -0.65 23.45
CA LEU A 45 3.34 0.06 24.38
C LEU A 45 4.83 -0.18 24.03
N PRO A 46 5.77 0.65 24.49
CA PRO A 46 7.20 0.48 24.23
C PRO A 46 7.77 -0.87 24.70
N ASN A 47 7.16 -1.48 25.71
CA ASN A 47 7.51 -2.83 26.20
C ASN A 47 6.98 -3.96 25.31
N GLY A 48 6.24 -3.66 24.24
CA GLY A 48 5.60 -4.62 23.34
C GLY A 48 4.22 -5.11 23.79
N GLU A 49 3.74 -4.68 24.96
CA GLU A 49 2.39 -5.01 25.45
C GLU A 49 1.34 -4.35 24.56
N LYS A 50 0.28 -5.11 24.24
CA LYS A 50 -0.86 -4.61 23.48
C LYS A 50 -2.03 -4.33 24.41
N LYS A 51 -2.59 -3.13 24.33
CA LYS A 51 -3.82 -2.74 25.05
C LYS A 51 -4.95 -2.47 24.08
N VAL A 52 -6.17 -2.78 24.52
CA VAL A 52 -7.42 -2.46 23.84
C VAL A 52 -8.25 -1.61 24.78
N ILE A 53 -8.69 -0.45 24.31
CA ILE A 53 -9.48 0.51 25.09
C ILE A 53 -10.78 0.74 24.33
N MET A 54 -11.90 0.37 24.94
CA MET A 54 -13.24 0.62 24.40
C MET A 54 -13.59 2.09 24.59
N HIS A 55 -14.09 2.72 23.55
CA HIS A 55 -14.57 4.09 23.58
C HIS A 55 -15.59 4.31 22.45
N ASP A 56 -16.66 5.02 22.73
CA ASP A 56 -17.64 5.39 21.71
C ASP A 56 -17.06 6.48 20.81
N MET A 57 -16.99 6.19 19.51
CA MET A 57 -16.41 7.06 18.49
C MET A 57 -17.40 7.21 17.33
N PRO A 58 -18.37 8.14 17.43
CA PRO A 58 -19.41 8.31 16.42
C PRO A 58 -18.88 8.80 15.07
N ASP A 59 -17.72 9.46 15.07
CA ASP A 59 -17.11 9.99 13.87
C ASP A 59 -15.56 10.04 13.94
N HIS A 60 -14.93 10.43 12.85
CA HIS A 60 -13.48 10.54 12.76
C HIS A 60 -12.91 11.65 13.66
N LYS A 61 -13.68 12.70 13.95
CA LYS A 61 -13.23 13.76 14.84
C LYS A 61 -13.04 13.24 16.26
N GLU A 62 -14.01 12.45 16.77
CA GLU A 62 -13.84 11.81 18.07
C GLU A 62 -12.77 10.72 18.04
N GLY A 63 -12.62 9.97 16.92
CA GLY A 63 -11.52 9.02 16.75
C GLY A 63 -10.15 9.67 16.86
N VAL A 64 -9.91 10.79 16.17
CA VAL A 64 -8.65 11.56 16.26
C VAL A 64 -8.48 12.15 17.66
N ASN A 65 -9.55 12.72 18.23
CA ASN A 65 -9.54 13.24 19.60
C ASN A 65 -9.14 12.17 20.62
N PHE A 66 -9.64 10.94 20.45
CA PHE A 66 -9.30 9.83 21.32
C PHE A 66 -7.85 9.37 21.15
N VAL A 67 -7.31 9.40 19.92
CA VAL A 67 -5.86 9.21 19.70
C VAL A 67 -5.06 10.26 20.47
N PHE A 68 -5.43 11.55 20.40
CA PHE A 68 -4.74 12.61 21.13
C PHE A 68 -4.84 12.43 22.65
N LYS A 69 -6.02 12.11 23.19
CA LYS A 69 -6.18 11.77 24.61
C LYS A 69 -5.28 10.62 25.03
N THR A 70 -5.16 9.60 24.19
CA THR A 70 -4.29 8.45 24.47
C THR A 70 -2.81 8.84 24.43
N LEU A 71 -2.39 9.70 23.51
CA LEU A 71 -1.01 10.20 23.45
C LEU A 71 -0.63 11.04 24.66
N LEU A 72 -1.61 11.73 25.28
CA LEU A 72 -1.45 12.57 26.49
C LEU A 72 -1.68 11.83 27.81
N ASP A 73 -2.09 10.58 27.78
CA ASP A 73 -2.38 9.80 28.98
C ASP A 73 -1.14 9.66 29.88
N LYS A 74 -1.32 9.79 31.19
CA LYS A 74 -0.21 9.82 32.16
C LYS A 74 0.53 8.51 32.30
N GLU A 75 -0.13 7.37 32.01
CA GLU A 75 0.42 6.03 32.19
C GLU A 75 0.92 5.42 30.89
N ILE A 76 0.19 5.68 29.79
CA ILE A 76 0.42 5.03 28.49
C ILE A 76 0.77 6.00 27.37
N GLY A 77 0.70 7.30 27.64
CA GLY A 77 0.97 8.33 26.64
C GLY A 77 2.46 8.52 26.33
N ALA A 78 2.73 9.18 25.23
CA ALA A 78 4.08 9.41 24.72
C ALA A 78 4.51 10.88 24.80
N ILE A 79 3.58 11.80 25.06
CA ILE A 79 3.80 13.24 25.14
C ILE A 79 3.03 13.85 26.31
N LYS A 80 3.46 15.01 26.75
CA LYS A 80 2.83 15.74 27.87
C LYS A 80 1.85 16.79 27.41
N ASP A 81 2.05 17.32 26.21
CA ASP A 81 1.24 18.36 25.60
C ASP A 81 1.19 18.19 24.09
N LEU A 82 0.06 18.53 23.44
CA LEU A 82 -0.11 18.44 22.00
C LEU A 82 0.85 19.35 21.22
N SER A 83 1.34 20.43 21.83
CA SER A 83 2.36 21.31 21.22
C SER A 83 3.70 20.62 20.98
N GLU A 84 3.92 19.42 21.53
CA GLU A 84 5.08 18.61 21.22
C GLU A 84 4.98 17.93 19.84
N ILE A 85 3.80 17.92 19.21
CA ILE A 85 3.63 17.44 17.84
C ILE A 85 3.92 18.60 16.89
N ASP A 86 5.07 18.56 16.25
CA ASP A 86 5.54 19.61 15.34
C ASP A 86 4.80 19.63 14.00
N ALA A 87 4.31 18.47 13.53
CA ALA A 87 3.56 18.33 12.28
C ALA A 87 2.77 17.02 12.24
N VAL A 88 1.76 16.98 11.34
CA VAL A 88 0.97 15.78 11.06
C VAL A 88 1.08 15.39 9.59
N GLY A 89 1.42 14.14 9.32
CA GLY A 89 1.44 13.55 7.99
C GLY A 89 0.23 12.66 7.75
N HIS A 90 -0.44 12.81 6.61
CA HIS A 90 -1.60 12.03 6.23
C HIS A 90 -1.34 11.20 4.98
N ARG A 91 -1.79 9.95 4.98
CA ARG A 91 -1.92 9.17 3.75
C ARG A 91 -3.20 9.57 3.02
N VAL A 92 -3.11 9.77 1.71
CA VAL A 92 -4.25 9.94 0.80
C VAL A 92 -4.10 8.96 -0.36
N VAL A 93 -5.14 8.17 -0.63
CA VAL A 93 -5.07 7.10 -1.64
C VAL A 93 -5.02 7.67 -3.05
N GLN A 94 -5.88 8.64 -3.38
CA GLN A 94 -6.01 9.14 -4.76
C GLN A 94 -5.69 10.64 -4.85
N GLY A 95 -4.62 10.96 -5.55
CA GLY A 95 -4.19 12.33 -5.87
C GLY A 95 -4.50 12.73 -7.32
N GLY A 96 -5.08 11.83 -8.12
CA GLY A 96 -5.36 12.06 -9.54
C GLY A 96 -4.07 12.28 -10.33
N ASP A 97 -4.21 13.05 -11.39
CA ASP A 97 -3.10 13.63 -12.16
C ASP A 97 -2.70 15.04 -11.67
N LYS A 98 -3.42 15.53 -10.64
CA LYS A 98 -3.24 16.86 -10.04
C LYS A 98 -2.08 16.89 -9.02
N PHE A 99 -1.91 15.81 -8.24
CA PHE A 99 -0.91 15.75 -7.17
C PHE A 99 0.16 14.71 -7.48
N ASN A 100 1.32 15.18 -7.92
CA ASN A 100 2.46 14.35 -8.34
C ASN A 100 3.55 14.22 -7.27
N ASP A 101 3.42 14.87 -6.13
CA ASP A 101 4.31 14.79 -4.97
C ASP A 101 3.49 15.07 -3.69
N SER A 102 4.09 14.80 -2.55
CA SER A 102 3.57 15.19 -1.24
C SER A 102 3.50 16.71 -1.13
N CYS A 103 2.47 17.22 -0.47
CA CYS A 103 2.30 18.67 -0.31
C CYS A 103 1.72 19.04 1.06
N ILE A 104 1.94 20.30 1.45
CA ILE A 104 1.35 20.89 2.65
C ILE A 104 -0.14 21.09 2.41
N VAL A 105 -0.94 20.77 3.41
CA VAL A 105 -2.38 20.97 3.37
C VAL A 105 -2.69 22.46 3.36
N THR A 106 -3.46 22.88 2.36
CA THR A 106 -4.05 24.20 2.22
C THR A 106 -5.52 24.03 1.84
N PRO A 107 -6.36 25.07 1.91
CA PRO A 107 -7.74 24.97 1.43
C PRO A 107 -7.87 24.47 -0.02
N GLU A 108 -6.91 24.84 -0.89
CA GLU A 108 -6.87 24.41 -2.29
C GLU A 108 -6.52 22.92 -2.41
N VAL A 109 -5.63 22.41 -1.54
CA VAL A 109 -5.27 20.99 -1.49
C VAL A 109 -6.46 20.17 -0.97
N GLU A 110 -7.14 20.60 0.09
CA GLU A 110 -8.35 19.94 0.58
C GLU A 110 -9.43 19.88 -0.50
N LYS A 111 -9.69 21.02 -1.16
CA LYS A 111 -10.66 21.08 -2.27
C LYS A 111 -10.25 20.14 -3.40
N GLY A 112 -8.97 20.08 -3.74
CA GLY A 112 -8.45 19.15 -4.73
C GLY A 112 -8.67 17.69 -4.38
N ILE A 113 -8.50 17.31 -3.12
CA ILE A 113 -8.78 15.93 -2.64
C ILE A 113 -10.29 15.65 -2.65
N GLU A 114 -11.11 16.64 -2.29
CA GLU A 114 -12.58 16.54 -2.34
C GLU A 114 -13.08 16.30 -3.77
N ASP A 115 -12.56 17.05 -4.74
CA ASP A 115 -12.89 16.88 -6.17
C ASP A 115 -12.54 15.47 -6.70
N LEU A 116 -11.56 14.81 -6.09
CA LEU A 116 -11.11 13.45 -6.43
C LEU A 116 -11.89 12.34 -5.68
N CYS A 117 -12.88 12.69 -4.85
CA CYS A 117 -13.70 11.69 -4.16
C CYS A 117 -14.50 10.81 -5.14
N ASP A 118 -14.83 11.29 -6.32
CA ASP A 118 -15.52 10.49 -7.35
C ASP A 118 -14.66 9.32 -7.85
N LEU A 119 -13.32 9.49 -7.89
CA LEU A 119 -12.38 8.43 -8.26
C LEU A 119 -12.10 7.44 -7.10
N ALA A 120 -12.22 7.89 -5.86
CA ALA A 120 -11.96 7.06 -4.67
C ALA A 120 -12.93 7.40 -3.53
N PRO A 121 -14.25 7.17 -3.70
CA PRO A 121 -15.28 7.70 -2.80
C PRO A 121 -15.15 7.17 -1.36
N VAL A 122 -14.79 5.90 -1.21
CA VAL A 122 -14.64 5.27 0.11
C VAL A 122 -13.38 5.75 0.83
N HIS A 123 -12.28 5.96 0.11
CA HIS A 123 -10.96 6.28 0.69
C HIS A 123 -10.77 7.78 0.93
N ASN A 124 -10.88 8.59 -0.12
CA ASN A 124 -10.59 10.03 -0.01
C ASN A 124 -11.51 10.76 0.97
N ALA A 125 -12.80 10.39 1.02
CA ALA A 125 -13.72 10.95 2.01
C ALA A 125 -13.30 10.66 3.46
N GLY A 126 -12.75 9.46 3.73
CA GLY A 126 -12.18 9.10 5.04
C GLY A 126 -10.95 9.93 5.38
N HIS A 127 -10.05 10.09 4.41
CA HIS A 127 -8.83 10.90 4.56
C HIS A 127 -9.13 12.37 4.85
N LEU A 128 -10.08 12.97 4.11
CA LEU A 128 -10.52 14.36 4.36
C LEU A 128 -11.11 14.55 5.75
N ARG A 129 -11.92 13.59 6.23
CA ARG A 129 -12.43 13.66 7.62
C ARG A 129 -11.28 13.66 8.64
N GLY A 130 -10.24 12.88 8.42
CA GLY A 130 -9.05 12.87 9.28
C GLY A 130 -8.30 14.20 9.25
N ILE A 131 -8.04 14.77 8.08
CA ILE A 131 -7.39 16.09 7.91
C ILE A 131 -8.18 17.17 8.62
N ARG A 132 -9.48 17.28 8.36
CA ARG A 132 -10.38 18.27 8.96
C ARG A 132 -10.53 18.08 10.48
N ALA A 133 -10.43 16.84 10.98
CA ALA A 133 -10.44 16.57 12.41
C ALA A 133 -9.17 17.13 13.10
N VAL A 134 -8.01 16.94 12.47
CA VAL A 134 -6.75 17.51 12.97
C VAL A 134 -6.80 19.04 12.91
N ASP A 135 -7.27 19.64 11.83
CA ASP A 135 -7.39 21.09 11.70
C ASP A 135 -8.28 21.69 12.82
N ALA A 136 -9.40 21.04 13.13
CA ALA A 136 -10.29 21.47 14.21
C ALA A 136 -9.69 21.35 15.62
N LEU A 137 -8.79 20.39 15.85
CA LEU A 137 -8.20 20.10 17.17
C LEU A 137 -6.83 20.77 17.37
N MET A 138 -6.09 20.98 16.29
CA MET A 138 -4.72 21.53 16.27
C MET A 138 -4.55 22.54 15.11
N PRO A 139 -5.29 23.66 15.09
CA PRO A 139 -5.41 24.56 13.92
C PRO A 139 -4.10 25.26 13.50
N THR A 140 -3.09 25.26 14.36
CA THR A 140 -1.78 25.88 14.08
C THR A 140 -0.70 24.88 13.69
N THR A 141 -1.00 23.58 13.76
CA THR A 141 -0.01 22.53 13.45
C THR A 141 -0.01 22.26 11.94
N PRO A 142 1.15 22.37 11.27
CA PRO A 142 1.23 22.11 9.84
C PRO A 142 0.89 20.65 9.52
N GLN A 143 0.11 20.46 8.47
CA GLN A 143 -0.29 19.15 7.97
C GLN A 143 0.25 18.91 6.58
N VAL A 144 0.65 17.67 6.28
CA VAL A 144 1.17 17.25 4.98
C VAL A 144 0.37 16.04 4.49
N VAL A 145 0.05 16.01 3.21
CA VAL A 145 -0.55 14.84 2.54
C VAL A 145 0.45 14.15 1.64
N VAL A 146 0.44 12.82 1.69
CA VAL A 146 1.25 11.93 0.87
C VAL A 146 0.32 11.02 0.08
N PHE A 147 0.42 11.09 -1.25
CA PHE A 147 -0.50 10.38 -2.14
C PHE A 147 0.05 9.03 -2.58
N ASP A 148 -0.76 7.98 -2.45
CA ASP A 148 -0.36 6.62 -2.84
C ASP A 148 -0.01 6.47 -4.32
N ASN A 149 -0.63 7.27 -5.19
CA ASN A 149 -0.39 7.22 -6.63
C ASN A 149 0.73 8.16 -7.10
N ALA A 150 1.23 9.07 -6.27
CA ALA A 150 2.20 10.09 -6.69
C ALA A 150 3.51 9.49 -7.25
N PHE A 151 4.01 8.39 -6.66
CA PHE A 151 5.21 7.71 -7.16
C PHE A 151 5.06 7.23 -8.61
N HIS A 152 3.84 6.89 -9.02
CA HIS A 152 3.52 6.38 -10.35
C HIS A 152 3.28 7.50 -11.38
N SER A 153 3.31 8.78 -10.99
CA SER A 153 3.09 9.93 -11.88
C SER A 153 4.12 10.05 -13.01
N THR A 154 5.26 9.37 -12.88
CA THR A 154 6.32 9.35 -13.89
C THR A 154 6.10 8.33 -15.02
N MET A 155 5.01 7.56 -14.98
CA MET A 155 4.66 6.65 -16.08
C MET A 155 4.45 7.41 -17.38
N PRO A 156 4.97 6.93 -18.53
CA PRO A 156 4.69 7.52 -19.83
C PRO A 156 3.25 7.24 -20.29
N GLU A 157 2.74 8.07 -21.20
CA GLU A 157 1.35 7.98 -21.68
C GLU A 157 0.97 6.59 -22.19
N HIS A 158 1.84 5.94 -22.96
CA HIS A 158 1.59 4.61 -23.49
C HIS A 158 1.51 3.51 -22.43
N ALA A 159 1.94 3.77 -21.18
CA ALA A 159 1.81 2.86 -20.05
C ALA A 159 0.58 3.16 -19.20
N PHE A 160 0.19 4.42 -19.06
CA PHE A 160 -0.95 4.76 -18.22
C PHE A 160 -2.30 4.85 -18.96
N LEU A 161 -2.33 5.05 -20.26
CA LEU A 161 -3.58 5.12 -21.02
C LEU A 161 -4.16 3.73 -21.27
N TYR A 162 -5.47 3.62 -21.11
CA TYR A 162 -6.21 2.46 -21.59
C TYR A 162 -6.57 2.61 -23.06
N ALA A 163 -6.60 1.50 -23.79
CA ALA A 163 -6.96 1.46 -25.22
C ALA A 163 -8.49 1.57 -25.41
N VAL A 164 -9.06 2.62 -24.88
CA VAL A 164 -10.47 3.03 -25.04
C VAL A 164 -10.53 4.40 -25.71
N PRO A 165 -11.71 4.92 -26.15
CA PRO A 165 -11.75 6.25 -26.72
C PRO A 165 -11.02 7.30 -25.87
N TYR A 166 -10.08 8.03 -26.48
CA TYR A 166 -9.22 8.99 -25.78
C TYR A 166 -10.02 10.04 -24.98
N LYS A 167 -11.21 10.37 -25.48
CA LYS A 167 -12.16 11.25 -24.80
C LYS A 167 -12.50 10.81 -23.37
N PHE A 168 -12.45 9.53 -23.06
CA PHE A 168 -12.70 9.07 -21.67
C PHE A 168 -11.57 9.46 -20.71
N TYR A 169 -10.36 9.59 -21.22
CA TYR A 169 -9.29 10.20 -20.46
C TYR A 169 -9.50 11.70 -20.27
N GLU A 170 -9.83 12.43 -21.35
CA GLU A 170 -10.03 13.89 -21.31
C GLU A 170 -11.22 14.29 -20.39
N ASP A 171 -12.35 13.61 -20.54
CA ASP A 171 -13.59 14.00 -19.85
C ASP A 171 -13.71 13.41 -18.43
N TYR A 172 -13.15 12.22 -18.18
CA TYR A 172 -13.38 11.45 -16.96
C TYR A 172 -12.08 11.02 -16.26
N HIS A 173 -10.93 11.43 -16.74
CA HIS A 173 -9.61 11.06 -16.20
C HIS A 173 -9.40 9.54 -16.09
N VAL A 174 -10.00 8.76 -17.02
CA VAL A 174 -9.89 7.30 -17.08
C VAL A 174 -8.51 6.90 -17.58
N ARG A 175 -7.65 6.53 -16.64
CA ARG A 175 -6.27 6.09 -16.86
C ARG A 175 -5.81 5.18 -15.72
N ARG A 176 -4.66 4.53 -15.90
CA ARG A 176 -3.92 3.89 -14.81
C ARG A 176 -3.30 4.94 -13.91
N TYR A 177 -3.53 4.84 -12.60
CA TYR A 177 -2.86 5.65 -11.57
C TYR A 177 -1.85 4.82 -10.79
N GLY A 178 -2.22 3.60 -10.38
CA GLY A 178 -1.43 2.77 -9.49
C GLY A 178 -1.52 3.20 -8.03
N PHE A 179 -1.21 2.28 -7.13
CA PHE A 179 -1.31 2.51 -5.69
C PHE A 179 -0.14 1.82 -4.97
N HIS A 180 -0.11 1.85 -3.64
CA HIS A 180 1.05 1.46 -2.83
C HIS A 180 2.34 2.21 -3.21
N GLY A 181 2.23 3.38 -3.83
CA GLY A 181 3.37 4.14 -4.33
C GLY A 181 4.36 4.52 -3.24
N THR A 182 3.87 4.81 -2.04
CA THR A 182 4.71 5.08 -0.87
C THR A 182 5.62 3.88 -0.55
N SER A 183 5.07 2.67 -0.56
CA SER A 183 5.82 1.42 -0.37
C SER A 183 6.79 1.17 -1.54
N HIS A 184 6.33 1.24 -2.80
CA HIS A 184 7.19 1.03 -3.96
C HIS A 184 8.37 2.02 -4.00
N ARG A 185 8.12 3.28 -3.65
CA ARG A 185 9.17 4.31 -3.52
C ARG A 185 10.18 3.92 -2.44
N TYR A 186 9.70 3.58 -1.26
CA TYR A 186 10.57 3.21 -0.14
C TYR A 186 11.46 2.02 -0.48
N VAL A 187 10.87 0.90 -0.87
CA VAL A 187 11.64 -0.34 -1.05
C VAL A 187 12.59 -0.28 -2.26
N SER A 188 12.26 0.49 -3.30
CA SER A 188 13.15 0.69 -4.44
C SER A 188 14.39 1.52 -4.09
N GLN A 189 14.24 2.53 -3.22
CA GLN A 189 15.35 3.30 -2.68
C GLN A 189 16.15 2.47 -1.68
N ARG A 190 15.47 1.84 -0.73
CA ARG A 190 16.09 1.10 0.36
C ARG A 190 16.90 -0.09 -0.12
N VAL A 191 16.43 -0.83 -1.13
CA VAL A 191 17.20 -1.95 -1.68
C VAL A 191 18.51 -1.47 -2.31
N CYS A 192 18.51 -0.31 -2.98
CA CYS A 192 19.73 0.27 -3.54
C CYS A 192 20.71 0.69 -2.45
N GLU A 193 20.22 1.31 -1.37
CA GLU A 193 21.05 1.62 -0.19
C GLU A 193 21.63 0.34 0.43
N TYR A 194 20.80 -0.68 0.62
CA TYR A 194 21.21 -1.96 1.20
C TYR A 194 22.29 -2.66 0.36
N LEU A 195 22.18 -2.58 -0.97
CA LEU A 195 23.13 -3.18 -1.89
C LEU A 195 24.32 -2.27 -2.25
N GLY A 196 24.35 -1.01 -1.79
CA GLY A 196 25.36 -0.03 -2.16
C GLY A 196 25.35 0.34 -3.65
N ARG A 197 24.15 0.37 -4.29
CA ARG A 197 23.98 0.67 -5.71
C ARG A 197 23.28 2.00 -5.93
N ASP A 198 23.60 2.70 -7.02
CA ASP A 198 22.89 3.92 -7.41
C ASP A 198 21.58 3.55 -8.11
N ILE A 199 20.44 3.96 -7.55
CA ILE A 199 19.11 3.73 -8.10
C ILE A 199 18.96 4.24 -9.54
N LYS A 200 19.70 5.29 -9.92
CA LYS A 200 19.69 5.86 -11.26
C LYS A 200 20.31 4.96 -12.33
N THR A 201 20.91 3.84 -11.93
CA THR A 201 21.52 2.85 -12.83
C THR A 201 20.78 1.52 -12.83
N GLN A 202 19.76 1.34 -11.99
CA GLN A 202 19.10 0.05 -11.78
C GLN A 202 17.70 -0.01 -12.42
N ARG A 203 17.34 -1.20 -12.89
CA ARG A 203 15.97 -1.59 -13.29
C ARG A 203 15.43 -2.52 -12.22
N ILE A 204 14.44 -2.04 -11.49
CA ILE A 204 13.94 -2.69 -10.27
C ILE A 204 12.48 -3.08 -10.48
N ILE A 205 12.13 -4.32 -10.15
CA ILE A 205 10.75 -4.74 -9.99
C ILE A 205 10.46 -4.83 -8.50
N THR A 206 9.51 -4.06 -8.01
CA THR A 206 9.06 -4.10 -6.63
C THR A 206 7.76 -4.88 -6.53
N CYS A 207 7.73 -5.87 -5.64
CA CYS A 207 6.60 -6.78 -5.42
C CYS A 207 6.04 -6.50 -4.01
N HIS A 208 5.07 -5.59 -3.92
CA HIS A 208 4.32 -5.33 -2.69
C HIS A 208 3.19 -6.35 -2.59
N ILE A 209 3.42 -7.44 -1.89
CA ILE A 209 2.53 -8.59 -1.85
C ILE A 209 1.98 -8.74 -0.43
N GLY A 210 0.78 -8.22 -0.22
CA GLY A 210 -0.01 -8.29 1.01
C GLY A 210 -1.39 -8.89 0.73
N ASN A 211 -2.38 -8.59 1.57
CA ASN A 211 -3.78 -8.91 1.27
C ASN A 211 -4.27 -8.10 0.05
N GLY A 212 -3.93 -6.81 -0.05
CA GLY A 212 -3.84 -6.08 -1.30
C GLY A 212 -2.44 -6.24 -1.87
N ALA A 213 -2.31 -6.41 -3.19
CA ALA A 213 -1.03 -6.66 -3.82
C ALA A 213 -0.86 -5.84 -5.11
N SER A 214 0.34 -5.33 -5.32
CA SER A 214 0.72 -4.66 -6.56
C SER A 214 2.21 -4.82 -6.86
N MET A 215 2.56 -4.58 -8.10
CA MET A 215 3.95 -4.54 -8.55
C MET A 215 4.20 -3.23 -9.28
N ALA A 216 5.45 -2.78 -9.26
CA ALA A 216 5.87 -1.62 -10.04
C ALA A 216 7.20 -1.91 -10.76
N ALA A 217 7.33 -1.37 -11.96
CA ALA A 217 8.55 -1.33 -12.75
C ALA A 217 9.23 0.01 -12.51
N VAL A 218 10.40 0.00 -11.87
CA VAL A 218 11.18 1.20 -11.54
C VAL A 218 12.45 1.20 -12.37
N LYS A 219 12.54 2.11 -13.34
CA LYS A 219 13.69 2.23 -14.23
C LYS A 219 14.44 3.51 -13.92
N PHE A 220 15.68 3.37 -13.46
CA PHE A 220 16.59 4.48 -13.17
C PHE A 220 15.97 5.51 -12.20
N GLY A 221 15.32 5.01 -11.16
CA GLY A 221 14.68 5.80 -10.11
C GLY A 221 13.28 6.33 -10.43
N LYS A 222 12.73 6.03 -11.60
CA LYS A 222 11.37 6.45 -12.01
C LYS A 222 10.45 5.25 -12.21
N CYS A 223 9.23 5.34 -11.72
CA CYS A 223 8.20 4.36 -12.04
C CYS A 223 7.81 4.50 -13.53
N VAL A 224 7.88 3.40 -14.27
CA VAL A 224 7.52 3.36 -15.71
C VAL A 224 6.28 2.52 -15.98
N ASP A 225 5.88 1.65 -15.03
CA ASP A 225 4.64 0.89 -15.08
C ASP A 225 4.27 0.37 -13.69
N THR A 226 2.99 0.06 -13.47
CA THR A 226 2.49 -0.54 -12.23
C THR A 226 1.24 -1.39 -12.50
N SER A 227 0.96 -2.36 -11.64
CA SER A 227 -0.08 -3.36 -11.89
C SER A 227 -1.49 -2.91 -11.52
N MET A 228 -1.67 -2.07 -10.52
CA MET A 228 -2.98 -1.50 -10.21
C MET A 228 -3.34 -0.41 -11.23
N GLY A 229 -4.64 -0.24 -11.49
CA GLY A 229 -5.14 0.59 -12.58
C GLY A 229 -5.72 1.92 -12.13
N LEU A 230 -6.90 2.24 -12.67
CA LEU A 230 -7.75 3.35 -12.24
C LEU A 230 -8.10 3.20 -10.75
N THR A 231 -8.32 1.96 -10.31
CA THR A 231 -8.63 1.57 -8.94
C THR A 231 -7.64 0.50 -8.45
N PRO A 232 -7.59 0.21 -7.14
CA PRO A 232 -6.75 -0.88 -6.61
C PRO A 232 -7.24 -2.30 -6.95
N LEU A 233 -8.07 -2.49 -7.98
CA LEU A 233 -8.63 -3.78 -8.37
C LEU A 233 -7.81 -4.50 -9.44
N GLU A 234 -7.37 -3.77 -10.49
CA GLU A 234 -6.62 -4.32 -11.62
C GLU A 234 -5.28 -4.90 -11.18
N GLY A 235 -4.77 -5.87 -11.94
CA GLY A 235 -3.43 -6.42 -11.78
C GLY A 235 -3.39 -7.81 -11.16
N LEU A 236 -2.67 -7.95 -10.06
CA LEU A 236 -2.47 -9.23 -9.38
C LEU A 236 -3.77 -9.78 -8.81
N MET A 237 -3.88 -11.10 -8.77
CA MET A 237 -4.85 -11.78 -7.90
C MET A 237 -4.50 -11.48 -6.45
N MET A 238 -5.48 -11.08 -5.64
CA MET A 238 -5.27 -10.66 -4.25
C MET A 238 -6.07 -11.55 -3.29
N GLY A 239 -6.05 -11.26 -2.02
CA GLY A 239 -6.79 -12.04 -1.03
C GLY A 239 -8.30 -12.14 -1.34
N SER A 240 -8.94 -11.00 -1.65
CA SER A 240 -10.37 -10.93 -1.98
C SER A 240 -10.69 -10.23 -3.29
N ARG A 241 -9.69 -9.67 -3.99
CA ARG A 241 -9.84 -8.96 -5.27
C ARG A 241 -9.43 -9.84 -6.43
N SER A 242 -10.18 -9.77 -7.53
CA SER A 242 -9.95 -10.60 -8.72
C SER A 242 -8.60 -10.34 -9.42
N GLY A 243 -8.13 -9.10 -9.40
CA GLY A 243 -7.09 -8.65 -10.34
C GLY A 243 -7.63 -8.64 -11.78
N ASP A 244 -6.73 -8.85 -12.75
CA ASP A 244 -7.07 -8.84 -14.17
C ASP A 244 -8.17 -9.84 -14.51
N ILE A 245 -9.18 -9.34 -15.20
CA ILE A 245 -10.28 -10.13 -15.76
C ILE A 245 -10.68 -9.51 -17.12
N ASP A 246 -11.16 -10.33 -18.05
CA ASP A 246 -11.74 -9.83 -19.30
C ASP A 246 -12.97 -8.94 -18.98
N PRO A 247 -13.01 -7.67 -19.43
CA PRO A 247 -14.16 -6.80 -19.26
C PRO A 247 -15.47 -7.41 -19.77
N SER A 248 -15.43 -8.20 -20.86
CA SER A 248 -16.60 -8.90 -21.40
C SER A 248 -17.10 -10.02 -20.48
N ALA A 249 -16.20 -10.66 -19.73
CA ALA A 249 -16.61 -11.62 -18.71
C ALA A 249 -17.38 -10.94 -17.56
N VAL A 250 -17.02 -9.70 -17.21
CA VAL A 250 -17.72 -8.91 -16.19
C VAL A 250 -19.17 -8.62 -16.61
N THR A 251 -19.35 -8.07 -17.82
CA THR A 251 -20.69 -7.77 -18.36
C THR A 251 -21.53 -9.03 -18.57
N TYR A 252 -20.92 -10.11 -19.05
CA TYR A 252 -21.56 -11.43 -19.18
C TYR A 252 -22.09 -11.96 -17.84
N LEU A 253 -21.28 -11.86 -16.78
CA LEU A 253 -21.71 -12.27 -15.44
C LEU A 253 -22.85 -11.40 -14.92
N MET A 254 -22.84 -10.08 -15.18
CA MET A 254 -23.93 -9.19 -14.80
C MET A 254 -25.24 -9.59 -15.48
N GLU A 255 -25.21 -9.92 -16.77
CA GLU A 255 -26.39 -10.43 -17.50
C GLU A 255 -26.89 -11.76 -16.93
N LYS A 256 -26.00 -12.70 -16.61
CA LYS A 256 -26.37 -14.02 -16.09
C LYS A 256 -26.90 -14.01 -14.66
N THR A 257 -26.37 -13.11 -13.83
CA THR A 257 -26.73 -13.04 -12.40
C THR A 257 -27.76 -11.97 -12.08
N GLY A 258 -27.99 -11.01 -13.00
CA GLY A 258 -28.82 -9.84 -12.75
C GLY A 258 -28.19 -8.78 -11.84
N MET A 259 -26.91 -8.91 -11.53
CA MET A 259 -26.19 -7.96 -10.66
C MET A 259 -26.09 -6.59 -11.30
N LYS A 260 -26.29 -5.54 -10.50
CA LYS A 260 -26.04 -4.16 -10.86
C LYS A 260 -24.53 -3.86 -10.85
N PRO A 261 -24.09 -2.78 -11.52
CA PRO A 261 -22.66 -2.42 -11.55
C PRO A 261 -21.99 -2.33 -10.17
N GLN A 262 -22.66 -1.75 -9.17
CA GLN A 262 -22.13 -1.62 -7.81
C GLN A 262 -22.01 -2.97 -7.10
N GLU A 263 -22.98 -3.87 -7.30
CA GLU A 263 -22.93 -5.24 -6.73
C GLU A 263 -21.79 -6.05 -7.35
N MET A 264 -21.62 -5.95 -8.66
CA MET A 264 -20.52 -6.60 -9.37
C MET A 264 -19.16 -6.03 -8.91
N ALA A 265 -19.04 -4.71 -8.77
CA ALA A 265 -17.83 -4.08 -8.26
C ALA A 265 -17.50 -4.58 -6.84
N GLU A 266 -18.51 -4.72 -5.98
CA GLU A 266 -18.32 -5.27 -4.63
C GLU A 266 -17.87 -6.75 -4.67
N TYR A 267 -18.47 -7.56 -5.54
CA TYR A 267 -18.07 -8.95 -5.75
C TYR A 267 -16.60 -9.08 -6.17
N LEU A 268 -16.18 -8.29 -7.16
CA LEU A 268 -14.80 -8.30 -7.65
C LEU A 268 -13.78 -7.83 -6.60
N ASN A 269 -14.18 -6.92 -5.70
CA ASN A 269 -13.31 -6.37 -4.66
C ASN A 269 -13.29 -7.19 -3.36
N LYS A 270 -14.40 -7.84 -2.96
CA LYS A 270 -14.53 -8.42 -1.62
C LYS A 270 -14.77 -9.93 -1.59
N GLN A 271 -15.19 -10.53 -2.71
CA GLN A 271 -15.61 -11.93 -2.77
C GLN A 271 -14.91 -12.72 -3.88
N SER A 272 -13.86 -12.16 -4.44
CA SER A 272 -13.05 -12.75 -5.52
C SER A 272 -11.66 -13.12 -5.02
N GLY A 273 -10.68 -13.17 -5.91
CA GLY A 273 -9.31 -13.50 -5.55
C GLY A 273 -9.15 -14.87 -4.93
N VAL A 274 -8.24 -15.01 -3.99
CA VAL A 274 -7.97 -16.25 -3.27
C VAL A 274 -9.21 -16.76 -2.54
N LEU A 275 -9.92 -15.86 -1.85
CA LEU A 275 -11.20 -16.18 -1.19
C LEU A 275 -12.22 -16.73 -2.19
N GLY A 276 -12.38 -16.08 -3.35
CA GLY A 276 -13.37 -16.47 -4.36
C GLY A 276 -13.07 -17.86 -4.97
N ILE A 277 -11.81 -18.19 -5.19
CA ILE A 277 -11.40 -19.49 -5.71
C ILE A 277 -11.55 -20.60 -4.66
N THR A 278 -11.16 -20.31 -3.42
CA THR A 278 -11.09 -21.35 -2.37
C THR A 278 -12.41 -21.50 -1.61
N GLY A 279 -13.13 -20.40 -1.37
CA GLY A 279 -14.28 -20.36 -0.46
C GLY A 279 -13.87 -20.53 1.01
N ILE A 280 -12.58 -20.43 1.35
CA ILE A 280 -12.05 -20.66 2.71
C ILE A 280 -11.77 -19.33 3.40
N SER A 281 -10.78 -18.57 2.87
CA SER A 281 -10.27 -17.36 3.50
C SER A 281 -9.54 -16.48 2.48
N SER A 282 -9.38 -15.20 2.81
CA SER A 282 -8.46 -14.29 2.12
C SER A 282 -7.04 -14.31 2.71
N ASP A 283 -6.83 -15.01 3.83
CA ASP A 283 -5.53 -15.10 4.50
C ASP A 283 -4.68 -16.22 3.85
N MET A 284 -3.60 -15.82 3.22
CA MET A 284 -2.70 -16.74 2.51
C MET A 284 -2.09 -17.82 3.42
N ARG A 285 -1.97 -17.59 4.72
CA ARG A 285 -1.46 -18.59 5.69
C ARG A 285 -2.43 -19.76 5.84
N GLU A 286 -3.73 -19.45 5.89
CA GLU A 286 -4.78 -20.47 5.97
C GLU A 286 -4.85 -21.27 4.64
N ILE A 287 -4.61 -20.59 3.53
CA ILE A 287 -4.61 -21.24 2.21
C ILE A 287 -3.39 -22.16 2.04
N GLU A 288 -2.20 -21.74 2.47
CA GLU A 288 -1.00 -22.61 2.48
C GLU A 288 -1.24 -23.84 3.35
N SER A 289 -1.83 -23.68 4.54
CA SER A 289 -2.17 -24.80 5.43
C SER A 289 -3.16 -25.77 4.76
N ALA A 290 -4.25 -25.24 4.20
CA ALA A 290 -5.26 -26.06 3.53
C ALA A 290 -4.69 -26.80 2.31
N ALA A 291 -3.80 -26.18 1.53
CA ALA A 291 -3.11 -26.82 0.42
C ALA A 291 -2.20 -27.96 0.90
N ALA A 292 -1.44 -27.74 1.97
CA ALA A 292 -0.58 -28.77 2.58
C ALA A 292 -1.39 -29.97 3.12
N GLU A 293 -2.64 -29.74 3.54
CA GLU A 293 -3.59 -30.77 3.95
C GLU A 293 -4.30 -31.48 2.74
N GLY A 294 -3.95 -31.11 1.51
CA GLY A 294 -4.44 -31.76 0.30
C GLY A 294 -5.69 -31.09 -0.32
N ASN A 295 -6.06 -29.88 0.12
CA ASN A 295 -7.17 -29.14 -0.49
C ASN A 295 -6.79 -28.68 -1.92
N LYS A 296 -7.42 -29.26 -2.93
CA LYS A 296 -7.13 -29.00 -4.35
C LYS A 296 -7.41 -27.56 -4.78
N ARG A 297 -8.46 -26.91 -4.24
CA ARG A 297 -8.79 -25.50 -4.56
C ARG A 297 -7.80 -24.54 -3.91
N ALA A 298 -7.32 -24.84 -2.71
CA ALA A 298 -6.28 -24.07 -2.06
C ALA A 298 -4.98 -24.14 -2.88
N GLN A 299 -4.57 -25.33 -3.33
CA GLN A 299 -3.40 -25.49 -4.21
C GLN A 299 -3.58 -24.72 -5.52
N LEU A 300 -4.75 -24.84 -6.17
CA LEU A 300 -5.06 -24.10 -7.39
C LEU A 300 -4.96 -22.59 -7.19
N ALA A 301 -5.47 -22.08 -6.06
CA ALA A 301 -5.40 -20.64 -5.75
C ALA A 301 -3.94 -20.16 -5.59
N LEU A 302 -3.08 -20.95 -4.93
CA LEU A 302 -1.64 -20.67 -4.83
C LEU A 302 -0.97 -20.68 -6.21
N ASP A 303 -1.28 -21.66 -7.05
CA ASP A 303 -0.72 -21.74 -8.41
C ASP A 303 -1.13 -20.55 -9.26
N MET A 304 -2.42 -20.13 -9.22
CA MET A 304 -2.94 -18.96 -9.92
C MET A 304 -2.27 -17.66 -9.43
N TYR A 305 -2.12 -17.55 -8.12
CA TYR A 305 -1.52 -16.39 -7.46
C TYR A 305 -0.06 -16.20 -7.87
N ASN A 306 0.74 -17.25 -7.72
CA ASN A 306 2.16 -17.24 -8.07
C ASN A 306 2.38 -17.08 -9.58
N TYR A 307 1.53 -17.69 -10.41
CA TYR A 307 1.56 -17.55 -11.85
C TYR A 307 1.32 -16.11 -12.31
N ARG A 308 0.36 -15.40 -11.70
CA ARG A 308 0.10 -14.01 -12.03
C ARG A 308 1.29 -13.10 -11.68
N ILE A 309 1.91 -13.29 -10.51
CA ILE A 309 3.11 -12.56 -10.11
C ILE A 309 4.24 -12.82 -11.12
N LYS A 310 4.49 -14.07 -11.47
CA LYS A 310 5.49 -14.48 -12.48
C LYS A 310 5.29 -13.76 -13.81
N LYS A 311 4.04 -13.70 -14.31
CA LYS A 311 3.72 -13.00 -15.56
C LYS A 311 4.07 -11.51 -15.47
N TYR A 312 3.77 -10.85 -14.35
CA TYR A 312 4.11 -9.44 -14.17
C TYR A 312 5.61 -9.21 -14.06
N ILE A 313 6.38 -10.11 -13.42
CA ILE A 313 7.86 -10.03 -13.44
C ILE A 313 8.36 -10.05 -14.89
N GLY A 314 7.89 -10.98 -15.70
CA GLY A 314 8.27 -11.09 -17.11
C GLY A 314 7.87 -9.86 -17.94
N ALA A 315 6.64 -9.38 -17.77
CA ALA A 315 6.13 -8.19 -18.45
C ALA A 315 6.95 -6.94 -18.13
N TYR A 316 7.29 -6.74 -16.85
CA TYR A 316 8.05 -5.56 -16.42
C TYR A 316 9.54 -5.64 -16.78
N ALA A 317 10.11 -6.83 -16.76
CA ALA A 317 11.46 -7.04 -17.31
C ALA A 317 11.50 -6.67 -18.80
N ALA A 318 10.48 -7.07 -19.58
CA ALA A 318 10.36 -6.69 -20.99
C ALA A 318 10.17 -5.17 -21.16
N ALA A 319 9.25 -4.55 -20.40
CA ALA A 319 8.97 -3.12 -20.48
C ALA A 319 10.19 -2.24 -20.17
N MET A 320 11.05 -2.68 -19.24
CA MET A 320 12.28 -1.96 -18.88
C MET A 320 13.49 -2.30 -19.76
N GLY A 321 13.40 -3.34 -20.61
CA GLY A 321 14.54 -3.86 -21.39
C GLY A 321 15.53 -4.66 -20.54
N GLY A 322 15.05 -5.32 -19.48
CA GLY A 322 15.76 -6.14 -18.54
C GLY A 322 15.40 -5.83 -17.09
N VAL A 323 16.00 -6.58 -16.16
CA VAL A 323 15.81 -6.40 -14.72
C VAL A 323 17.15 -6.64 -14.02
N ASP A 324 17.46 -5.82 -13.03
CA ASP A 324 18.69 -5.91 -12.23
C ASP A 324 18.40 -6.36 -10.79
N ILE A 325 17.24 -5.93 -10.26
CA ILE A 325 16.81 -6.23 -8.88
C ILE A 325 15.32 -6.55 -8.83
N ILE A 326 14.96 -7.58 -8.06
CA ILE A 326 13.57 -7.87 -7.67
C ILE A 326 13.47 -7.73 -6.16
N VAL A 327 12.48 -6.95 -5.68
CA VAL A 327 12.28 -6.68 -4.25
C VAL A 327 10.92 -7.22 -3.82
N TRP A 328 10.92 -8.07 -2.79
CA TRP A 328 9.73 -8.58 -2.13
C TRP A 328 9.46 -7.82 -0.84
N THR A 329 8.21 -7.40 -0.64
CA THR A 329 7.80 -6.62 0.53
C THR A 329 6.33 -6.87 0.87
N ALA A 330 5.86 -6.29 1.97
CA ALA A 330 4.54 -6.48 2.58
C ALA A 330 4.31 -7.91 3.10
N GLY A 331 3.18 -8.12 3.77
CA GLY A 331 2.95 -9.28 4.62
C GLY A 331 3.25 -10.64 4.01
N VAL A 332 2.77 -10.92 2.78
CA VAL A 332 3.04 -12.15 2.03
C VAL A 332 4.46 -12.12 1.46
N GLY A 333 4.85 -11.03 0.80
CA GLY A 333 6.17 -10.89 0.18
C GLY A 333 7.32 -11.04 1.17
N GLU A 334 7.17 -10.57 2.40
CA GLU A 334 8.18 -10.65 3.46
C GLU A 334 8.23 -12.01 4.15
N ASN A 335 7.08 -12.73 4.23
CA ASN A 335 6.95 -13.87 5.12
C ASN A 335 6.69 -15.21 4.43
N GLN A 336 6.14 -15.24 3.21
CA GLN A 336 5.83 -16.50 2.52
C GLN A 336 6.94 -16.90 1.56
N THR A 337 7.74 -17.84 2.00
CA THR A 337 8.92 -18.32 1.26
C THR A 337 8.52 -19.09 0.00
N GLY A 338 7.41 -19.85 0.04
CA GLY A 338 6.87 -20.58 -1.11
C GLY A 338 6.47 -19.65 -2.26
N THR A 339 5.72 -18.59 -1.97
CA THR A 339 5.30 -17.59 -2.97
C THR A 339 6.49 -16.99 -3.72
N ARG A 340 7.54 -16.58 -3.00
CA ARG A 340 8.75 -16.01 -3.62
C ARG A 340 9.47 -17.01 -4.52
N LEU A 341 9.60 -18.26 -4.05
CA LEU A 341 10.27 -19.31 -4.79
C LEU A 341 9.50 -19.69 -6.05
N ASP A 342 8.20 -19.95 -5.92
CA ASP A 342 7.34 -20.39 -7.02
C ASP A 342 7.16 -19.31 -8.08
N ALA A 343 6.98 -18.05 -7.67
CA ALA A 343 6.88 -16.94 -8.60
C ALA A 343 8.17 -16.68 -9.39
N CYS A 344 9.33 -16.97 -8.81
CA CYS A 344 10.64 -16.83 -9.48
C CYS A 344 11.06 -18.10 -10.23
N SER A 345 10.46 -19.26 -9.97
CA SER A 345 10.76 -20.52 -10.66
C SER A 345 10.44 -20.42 -12.15
N GLY A 346 11.33 -20.92 -13.02
CA GLY A 346 11.18 -20.86 -14.48
C GLY A 346 11.51 -19.49 -15.08
N LEU A 347 12.11 -18.57 -14.29
CA LEU A 347 12.60 -17.28 -14.75
C LEU A 347 14.14 -17.22 -14.85
N GLU A 348 14.79 -18.37 -14.87
CA GLU A 348 16.25 -18.50 -15.00
C GLU A 348 16.75 -17.90 -16.32
N PHE A 349 15.92 -17.86 -17.36
CA PHE A 349 16.24 -17.21 -18.64
C PHE A 349 16.41 -15.68 -18.51
N LEU A 350 15.84 -15.05 -17.47
CA LEU A 350 16.09 -13.66 -17.11
C LEU A 350 17.38 -13.49 -16.29
N GLY A 351 18.00 -14.58 -15.88
CA GLY A 351 19.20 -14.59 -15.03
C GLY A 351 18.88 -14.65 -13.54
N ILE A 352 17.68 -15.01 -13.14
CA ILE A 352 17.25 -15.18 -11.75
C ILE A 352 17.65 -16.58 -11.28
N LYS A 353 18.38 -16.64 -10.16
CA LYS A 353 18.70 -17.89 -9.46
C LYS A 353 18.40 -17.71 -7.97
N MET A 354 17.36 -18.39 -7.49
CA MET A 354 16.97 -18.32 -6.08
C MET A 354 17.87 -19.19 -5.20
N ASP A 355 18.20 -18.69 -4.01
CA ASP A 355 18.84 -19.45 -2.94
C ASP A 355 17.76 -19.93 -1.96
N ALA A 356 17.48 -21.24 -1.93
CA ALA A 356 16.42 -21.82 -1.13
C ALA A 356 16.65 -21.65 0.39
N GLU A 357 17.88 -21.64 0.86
CA GLU A 357 18.21 -21.43 2.29
C GLU A 357 18.10 -19.94 2.67
N ALA A 358 18.68 -19.05 1.89
CA ALA A 358 18.58 -17.62 2.11
C ALA A 358 17.11 -17.15 2.02
N ASN A 359 16.30 -17.77 1.16
CA ASN A 359 14.88 -17.47 1.01
C ASN A 359 14.02 -17.81 2.24
N LYS A 360 14.52 -18.53 3.24
CA LYS A 360 13.79 -18.82 4.49
C LYS A 360 13.63 -17.60 5.40
N VAL A 361 14.24 -16.47 5.07
CA VAL A 361 14.11 -15.21 5.80
C VAL A 361 12.66 -14.74 5.90
N ARG A 362 12.31 -14.11 7.02
CA ARG A 362 11.00 -13.49 7.28
C ARG A 362 11.18 -12.10 7.89
N SER A 363 10.50 -11.11 7.32
CA SER A 363 10.46 -9.70 7.81
C SER A 363 11.83 -9.12 8.16
N LYS A 364 12.86 -9.43 7.37
CA LYS A 364 14.22 -8.89 7.50
C LYS A 364 14.82 -8.60 6.14
N GLU A 365 15.64 -7.57 6.07
CA GLU A 365 16.43 -7.29 4.88
C GLU A 365 17.39 -8.44 4.59
N ALA A 366 17.31 -9.00 3.40
CA ALA A 366 18.18 -10.08 2.96
C ALA A 366 18.23 -10.20 1.43
N ILE A 367 19.38 -10.65 0.93
CA ILE A 367 19.51 -11.16 -0.44
C ILE A 367 19.07 -12.62 -0.40
N ILE A 368 18.16 -13.00 -1.30
CA ILE A 368 17.58 -14.35 -1.40
C ILE A 368 17.84 -15.02 -2.75
N SER A 369 18.72 -14.44 -3.56
CA SER A 369 19.28 -15.04 -4.77
C SER A 369 20.70 -15.53 -4.52
N THR A 370 21.14 -16.51 -5.34
CA THR A 370 22.52 -17.03 -5.27
C THR A 370 23.54 -15.96 -5.68
N PRO A 371 24.82 -16.08 -5.24
CA PRO A 371 25.86 -15.09 -5.61
C PRO A 371 26.13 -14.99 -7.11
N ASP A 372 25.86 -16.04 -7.88
CA ASP A 372 26.02 -16.08 -9.34
C ASP A 372 24.74 -15.71 -10.10
N SER A 373 23.67 -15.32 -9.40
CA SER A 373 22.47 -14.77 -10.02
C SER A 373 22.77 -13.41 -10.67
N LYS A 374 22.40 -13.25 -11.93
CA LYS A 374 22.52 -11.96 -12.64
C LYS A 374 21.56 -10.92 -12.09
N VAL A 375 20.37 -11.36 -11.70
CA VAL A 375 19.34 -10.54 -11.07
C VAL A 375 19.41 -10.76 -9.56
N THR A 376 19.62 -9.70 -8.81
CA THR A 376 19.60 -9.76 -7.35
C THR A 376 18.16 -9.78 -6.86
N VAL A 377 17.80 -10.80 -6.08
CA VAL A 377 16.46 -10.89 -5.47
C VAL A 377 16.60 -10.64 -3.98
N CYS A 378 15.79 -9.70 -3.46
CA CYS A 378 15.86 -9.27 -2.08
C CYS A 378 14.48 -9.29 -1.39
N VAL A 379 14.48 -9.45 -0.08
CA VAL A 379 13.38 -9.06 0.82
C VAL A 379 13.78 -7.75 1.49
N ILE A 380 12.90 -6.75 1.40
CA ILE A 380 13.04 -5.46 2.09
C ILE A 380 11.69 -5.15 2.77
N PRO A 381 11.59 -5.20 4.09
CA PRO A 381 10.38 -4.79 4.80
C PRO A 381 10.02 -3.34 4.49
N THR A 382 8.74 -3.08 4.18
CA THR A 382 8.26 -1.72 3.91
C THR A 382 8.00 -0.94 5.20
N ASP A 383 8.17 0.38 5.14
CA ASP A 383 7.77 1.31 6.22
C ASP A 383 7.14 2.56 5.60
N GLU A 384 5.88 2.44 5.25
CA GLU A 384 5.11 3.50 4.58
C GLU A 384 4.92 4.72 5.50
N GLU A 385 4.72 4.48 6.80
CA GLU A 385 4.54 5.57 7.76
C GLU A 385 5.83 6.38 7.96
N LEU A 386 6.99 5.74 7.91
CA LEU A 386 8.28 6.45 7.95
C LEU A 386 8.49 7.34 6.73
N VAL A 387 8.04 6.90 5.55
CA VAL A 387 8.06 7.73 4.34
C VAL A 387 7.19 8.96 4.51
N ILE A 388 5.96 8.79 5.03
CA ILE A 388 5.05 9.90 5.30
C ILE A 388 5.67 10.88 6.31
N ALA A 389 6.25 10.36 7.39
CA ALA A 389 6.93 11.19 8.39
C ALA A 389 8.13 11.96 7.79
N SER A 390 8.92 11.29 6.93
CA SER A 390 10.10 11.89 6.28
C SER A 390 9.70 12.99 5.28
N ASP A 391 8.66 12.77 4.49
CA ASP A 391 8.13 13.80 3.59
C ASP A 391 7.54 14.99 4.37
N THR A 392 6.85 14.70 5.47
CA THR A 392 6.32 15.74 6.37
C THR A 392 7.46 16.58 6.93
N GLN A 393 8.52 15.95 7.46
CA GLN A 393 9.72 16.65 7.93
C GLN A 393 10.33 17.52 6.84
N ARG A 394 10.55 16.95 5.66
CA ARG A 394 11.15 17.63 4.50
C ARG A 394 10.39 18.90 4.10
N LEU A 395 9.07 18.82 4.07
CA LEU A 395 8.22 19.93 3.60
C LEU A 395 8.06 21.02 4.66
N VAL A 396 7.87 20.64 5.92
CA VAL A 396 7.70 21.60 7.02
C VAL A 396 9.02 22.33 7.32
N SER A 397 10.16 21.63 7.29
CA SER A 397 11.48 22.26 7.50
C SER A 397 11.90 23.25 6.40
N LYS A 398 11.23 23.29 5.26
CA LYS A 398 11.48 24.27 4.20
C LYS A 398 10.70 25.57 4.36
N GLN A 399 9.71 25.59 5.28
CA GLN A 399 8.89 26.78 5.54
C GLN A 399 9.45 27.67 6.68
N GLY A 400 10.35 27.15 7.50
CA GLY A 400 11.07 27.87 8.55
C GLY A 400 12.49 28.20 8.07
#